data_c44341e77cc0dc2efb47b8f660096fd8
#
_entry.id   c44341e77cc0dc2efb47b8f660096fd8
#
_cell.length_a   1.000
_cell.length_b   1.000
_cell.length_c   1.000
_cell.angle_alpha   90.00
_cell.angle_beta   90.00
_cell.angle_gamma   90.00
#
_symmetry.space_group_name_H-M   'P 1'
#
loop_
_entity.id
_entity.type
_entity.pdbx_description
1 polymer ?
#
loop_
_entity_poly.entity_id
_entity_poly.type
_entity_poly.pdbx_seq_one_letter_code
_entity_poly.pdbx_strand_id
1 'polypeptide(L)'
;MLNIRIFVILRSVFTIMPKPKIKPSDIEQDNSGYNKNLVLFNDNINTFEFVISTLIEVCHHEPHQAEQCALTAHYKGKCIIKTGDFNLLKPISDTLSERNLTVTIE
;
A
#
# COMPACT_ATOMS: atom_id res chain seq x y z
N MET A 1 18.16 -9.12 -4.92
CA MET A 1 18.26 -7.82 -4.46
C MET A 1 18.62 -6.86 -5.52
N LEU A 2 19.56 -7.20 -6.36
CA LEU A 2 19.88 -6.35 -7.43
C LEU A 2 18.70 -6.13 -8.32
N ASN A 3 17.95 -7.18 -8.56
CA ASN A 3 16.84 -7.09 -9.43
C ASN A 3 15.77 -6.15 -8.91
N ILE A 4 15.62 -6.11 -7.62
CA ILE A 4 14.65 -5.25 -7.02
C ILE A 4 15.04 -3.82 -7.24
N ARG A 5 16.32 -3.54 -7.13
CA ARG A 5 16.78 -2.21 -7.30
C ARG A 5 16.57 -1.70 -8.72
N ILE A 6 16.88 -2.50 -9.70
CA ILE A 6 16.67 -2.13 -11.07
C ILE A 6 15.19 -1.98 -11.34
N PHE A 7 14.42 -2.90 -10.80
CA PHE A 7 13.01 -2.88 -11.00
C PHE A 7 12.41 -1.61 -10.42
N VAL A 8 12.88 -1.22 -9.25
CA VAL A 8 12.41 -0.03 -8.60
C VAL A 8 12.72 1.19 -9.43
N ILE A 9 13.89 1.26 -10.02
CA ILE A 9 14.26 2.37 -10.85
C ILE A 9 13.35 2.48 -12.05
N LEU A 10 13.06 1.36 -12.69
CA LEU A 10 12.20 1.38 -13.83
C LEU A 10 10.80 1.81 -13.45
N ARG A 11 10.34 1.35 -12.32
CA ARG A 11 9.00 1.71 -11.90
C ARG A 11 8.92 3.16 -11.47
N SER A 12 10.01 3.69 -11.01
CA SER A 12 10.02 5.07 -10.60
C SER A 12 9.68 5.96 -11.75
N VAL A 13 10.07 5.59 -12.92
CA VAL A 13 9.81 6.39 -14.09
C VAL A 13 8.31 6.47 -14.30
N PHE A 14 7.61 5.38 -14.05
CA PHE A 14 6.20 5.39 -14.21
C PHE A 14 5.52 6.13 -13.08
N THR A 15 6.05 6.05 -11.90
CA THR A 15 5.41 6.73 -10.80
C THR A 15 5.56 8.22 -10.88
N ILE A 16 6.40 8.70 -11.75
CA ILE A 16 6.57 10.09 -11.89
C ILE A 16 5.42 10.63 -12.69
N MET A 17 4.74 9.80 -13.42
CA MET A 17 3.65 10.25 -14.22
C MET A 17 2.57 10.81 -13.35
N PRO A 18 1.98 11.87 -13.76
CA PRO A 18 0.99 12.54 -12.98
C PRO A 18 -0.19 11.67 -12.72
N LYS A 19 -0.64 11.66 -11.53
CA LYS A 19 -1.77 10.95 -11.22
C LYS A 19 -2.91 11.84 -11.04
N PRO A 20 -4.10 11.37 -11.18
CA PRO A 20 -5.27 12.18 -10.98
C PRO A 20 -5.21 12.71 -9.58
N LYS A 21 -5.50 13.92 -9.41
CA LYS A 21 -5.46 14.48 -8.17
C LYS A 21 -6.63 14.16 -7.41
N ILE A 22 -6.47 13.87 -6.16
CA ILE A 22 -7.54 13.63 -5.29
C ILE A 22 -8.01 14.97 -4.87
N LYS A 23 -9.27 15.25 -5.00
CA LYS A 23 -9.74 16.51 -4.66
C LYS A 23 -9.69 16.69 -3.20
N PRO A 24 -9.23 17.80 -2.75
CA PRO A 24 -9.11 18.05 -1.33
C PRO A 24 -10.43 17.89 -0.62
N SER A 25 -11.48 18.20 -1.27
CA SER A 25 -12.76 18.08 -0.66
C SER A 25 -13.10 16.64 -0.38
N ASP A 26 -12.55 15.75 -1.15
CA ASP A 26 -12.82 14.35 -0.93
C ASP A 26 -12.19 13.91 0.34
N ILE A 27 -11.09 14.50 0.68
CA ILE A 27 -10.40 14.13 1.84
C ILE A 27 -11.02 14.71 3.04
N GLU A 28 -11.31 15.94 2.99
CA GLU A 28 -11.80 16.56 4.12
C GLU A 28 -13.19 16.35 4.47
N GLN A 29 -13.93 15.71 3.68
CA GLN A 29 -15.20 15.48 3.95
C GLN A 29 -15.47 14.60 5.04
N ASP A 30 -14.70 13.68 5.29
CA ASP A 30 -14.98 12.68 6.20
C ASP A 30 -14.29 12.74 7.44
N ASN A 31 -14.93 13.13 8.45
CA ASN A 31 -14.30 13.17 9.67
C ASN A 31 -14.88 12.20 10.58
N SER A 32 -15.73 11.35 10.14
CA SER A 32 -16.41 10.50 11.02
C SER A 32 -15.71 9.26 11.38
N GLY A 33 -14.81 8.91 10.65
CA GLY A 33 -14.17 7.64 10.90
C GLY A 33 -14.57 6.59 9.93
N TYR A 34 -15.41 6.90 9.00
CA TYR A 34 -15.77 5.96 8.01
C TYR A 34 -14.68 5.78 7.01
N ASN A 35 -13.90 6.77 6.73
CA ASN A 35 -12.84 6.62 5.76
C ASN A 35 -11.50 6.64 6.45
N LYS A 36 -11.08 5.49 6.82
CA LYS A 36 -9.76 5.31 7.37
C LYS A 36 -8.89 4.75 6.28
N ASN A 37 -7.61 4.79 6.48
CA ASN A 37 -6.66 4.26 5.51
C ASN A 37 -5.88 3.14 6.13
N LEU A 38 -5.76 2.06 5.40
CA LEU A 38 -4.89 0.98 5.81
C LEU A 38 -3.55 1.26 5.15
N VAL A 39 -2.53 1.48 5.94
CA VAL A 39 -1.24 1.92 5.46
C VAL A 39 -0.19 0.85 5.64
N LEU A 40 0.55 0.57 4.57
CA LEU A 40 1.65 -0.37 4.61
C LEU A 40 2.93 0.41 4.78
N PHE A 41 3.76 0.00 5.73
CA PHE A 41 5.03 0.64 5.93
C PHE A 41 6.17 -0.21 5.40
N ASN A 42 7.20 0.43 4.97
CA ASN A 42 8.39 -0.26 4.49
C ASN A 42 9.07 -0.96 5.65
N ASP A 43 9.57 -2.15 5.43
CA ASP A 43 10.37 -2.81 6.44
C ASP A 43 11.52 -3.53 5.74
N ASN A 44 12.45 -4.03 6.50
CA ASN A 44 13.61 -4.67 5.94
C ASN A 44 13.56 -6.17 6.02
N ILE A 45 12.44 -6.70 6.46
CA ILE A 45 12.32 -8.12 6.63
C ILE A 45 11.72 -8.82 5.45
N ASN A 46 10.70 -8.24 4.87
CA ASN A 46 9.98 -8.91 3.81
C ASN A 46 10.56 -8.62 2.44
N THR A 47 10.56 -9.61 1.57
CA THR A 47 11.03 -9.39 0.21
C THR A 47 9.97 -8.64 -0.56
N PHE A 48 10.40 -8.01 -1.61
CA PHE A 48 9.50 -7.27 -2.46
C PHE A 48 8.43 -8.19 -3.03
N GLU A 49 8.83 -9.36 -3.48
CA GLU A 49 7.90 -10.33 -4.04
C GLU A 49 6.89 -10.82 -3.03
N PHE A 50 7.32 -10.99 -1.80
CA PHE A 50 6.42 -11.46 -0.77
C PHE A 50 5.35 -10.41 -0.49
N VAL A 51 5.74 -9.16 -0.46
CA VAL A 51 4.79 -8.08 -0.22
C VAL A 51 3.78 -8.03 -1.35
N ILE A 52 4.24 -8.11 -2.58
CA ILE A 52 3.35 -8.09 -3.73
C ILE A 52 2.36 -9.24 -3.68
N SER A 53 2.85 -10.45 -3.47
CA SER A 53 1.97 -11.60 -3.47
C SER A 53 0.99 -11.55 -2.32
N THR A 54 1.41 -11.02 -1.19
CA THR A 54 0.53 -10.91 -0.05
C THR A 54 -0.58 -9.88 -0.32
N LEU A 55 -0.24 -8.78 -0.94
CA LEU A 55 -1.25 -7.79 -1.27
C LEU A 55 -2.26 -8.33 -2.26
N ILE A 56 -1.81 -9.11 -3.21
CA ILE A 56 -2.71 -9.73 -4.16
C ILE A 56 -3.63 -10.69 -3.45
N GLU A 57 -3.08 -11.52 -2.63
CA GLU A 57 -3.84 -12.54 -1.97
C GLU A 57 -4.80 -12.03 -0.91
N VAL A 58 -4.36 -11.15 -0.08
CA VAL A 58 -5.15 -10.68 1.05
C VAL A 58 -6.03 -9.50 0.71
N CYS A 59 -5.50 -8.56 -0.05
CA CYS A 59 -6.23 -7.35 -0.36
C CYS A 59 -6.87 -7.38 -1.74
N HIS A 60 -6.67 -8.44 -2.46
CA HIS A 60 -7.22 -8.61 -3.79
C HIS A 60 -6.79 -7.52 -4.76
N HIS A 61 -5.58 -7.02 -4.57
CA HIS A 61 -5.04 -6.04 -5.50
C HIS A 61 -4.74 -6.72 -6.83
N GLU A 62 -4.87 -5.96 -7.90
CA GLU A 62 -4.43 -6.41 -9.17
C GLU A 62 -2.93 -6.48 -9.10
N PRO A 63 -2.26 -7.32 -9.83
CA PRO A 63 -0.80 -7.42 -9.75
C PRO A 63 -0.07 -6.10 -9.92
N HIS A 64 -0.50 -5.30 -10.88
CA HIS A 64 0.17 -4.03 -11.11
C HIS A 64 -0.06 -3.09 -9.93
N GLN A 65 -1.24 -3.09 -9.36
CA GLN A 65 -1.54 -2.27 -8.22
C GLN A 65 -0.71 -2.68 -7.01
N ALA A 66 -0.58 -3.98 -6.79
CA ALA A 66 0.22 -4.48 -5.67
C ALA A 66 1.67 -4.08 -5.84
N GLU A 67 2.16 -4.16 -7.07
CA GLU A 67 3.52 -3.80 -7.34
C GLU A 67 3.75 -2.33 -7.09
N GLN A 68 2.85 -1.48 -7.53
CA GLN A 68 2.99 -0.05 -7.33
C GLN A 68 2.93 0.31 -5.84
N CYS A 69 2.10 -0.39 -5.10
CA CYS A 69 2.02 -0.13 -3.67
C CYS A 69 3.33 -0.52 -2.98
N ALA A 70 3.87 -1.67 -3.35
CA ALA A 70 5.13 -2.12 -2.76
C ALA A 70 6.26 -1.15 -3.08
N LEU A 71 6.27 -0.63 -4.31
CA LEU A 71 7.28 0.33 -4.69
C LEU A 71 7.14 1.63 -3.93
N THR A 72 5.92 2.09 -3.77
CA THR A 72 5.68 3.33 -3.06
C THR A 72 6.13 3.20 -1.61
N ALA A 73 5.82 2.07 -0.98
CA ALA A 73 6.26 1.86 0.38
C ALA A 73 7.79 1.83 0.47
N HIS A 74 8.41 1.22 -0.54
CA HIS A 74 9.85 1.12 -0.53
C HIS A 74 10.51 2.50 -0.68
N TYR A 75 10.05 3.30 -1.60
CA TYR A 75 10.63 4.59 -1.82
C TYR A 75 10.19 5.67 -0.86
N LYS A 76 8.95 5.70 -0.51
CA LYS A 76 8.44 6.76 0.32
C LYS A 76 8.22 6.39 1.76
N GLY A 77 8.43 5.15 2.08
CA GLY A 77 8.30 4.69 3.45
C GLY A 77 6.95 4.11 3.78
N LYS A 78 5.93 4.48 3.05
CA LYS A 78 4.60 3.94 3.30
C LYS A 78 3.70 4.09 2.10
N CYS A 79 2.66 3.32 2.06
CA CYS A 79 1.69 3.38 0.98
C CYS A 79 0.32 3.02 1.52
N ILE A 80 -0.70 3.74 1.07
CA ILE A 80 -2.07 3.41 1.45
C ILE A 80 -2.52 2.22 0.62
N ILE A 81 -2.92 1.14 1.27
CA ILE A 81 -3.34 -0.04 0.59
C ILE A 81 -4.81 0.00 0.27
N LYS A 82 -5.61 0.46 1.19
CA LYS A 82 -7.02 0.43 1.03
C LYS A 82 -7.66 1.48 1.91
N THR A 83 -8.81 1.97 1.51
CA THR A 83 -9.53 2.98 2.29
C THR A 83 -10.93 2.45 2.56
N GLY A 84 -11.42 2.68 3.73
CA GLY A 84 -12.76 2.25 4.09
C GLY A 84 -12.98 2.46 5.56
N ASP A 85 -14.08 1.91 6.06
CA ASP A 85 -14.33 2.13 7.46
C ASP A 85 -13.48 1.16 8.28
N PHE A 86 -13.36 1.44 9.52
CA PHE A 86 -12.49 0.67 10.41
C PHE A 86 -12.90 -0.80 10.44
N ASN A 87 -14.18 -1.07 10.46
CA ASN A 87 -14.63 -2.45 10.55
C ASN A 87 -14.29 -3.26 9.30
N LEU A 88 -14.16 -2.59 8.18
CA LEU A 88 -13.78 -3.25 6.96
C LEU A 88 -12.27 -3.49 6.97
N LEU A 89 -11.51 -2.53 7.43
CA LEU A 89 -10.06 -2.61 7.35
C LEU A 89 -9.42 -3.47 8.44
N LYS A 90 -10.08 -3.57 9.58
CA LYS A 90 -9.48 -4.26 10.70
C LYS A 90 -9.14 -5.73 10.41
N PRO A 91 -10.03 -6.53 9.85
CA PRO A 91 -9.68 -7.93 9.57
C PRO A 91 -8.55 -8.04 8.56
N ILE A 92 -8.50 -7.12 7.59
CA ILE A 92 -7.45 -7.14 6.60
C ILE A 92 -6.13 -6.80 7.27
N SER A 93 -6.15 -5.78 8.10
CA SER A 93 -4.97 -5.38 8.83
C SER A 93 -4.44 -6.51 9.71
N ASP A 94 -5.33 -7.22 10.38
CA ASP A 94 -4.92 -8.31 11.24
C ASP A 94 -4.28 -9.43 10.42
N THR A 95 -4.84 -9.75 9.28
CA THR A 95 -4.27 -10.78 8.42
C THR A 95 -2.90 -10.38 7.92
N LEU A 96 -2.75 -9.13 7.50
CA LEU A 96 -1.46 -8.68 7.02
C LEU A 96 -0.42 -8.69 8.14
N SER A 97 -0.83 -8.31 9.33
CA SER A 97 0.09 -8.33 10.46
C SER A 97 0.51 -9.75 10.80
N GLU A 98 -0.40 -10.69 10.67
CA GLU A 98 -0.07 -12.08 10.90
C GLU A 98 0.93 -12.58 9.89
N ARG A 99 1.00 -11.97 8.74
CA ARG A 99 1.96 -12.34 7.73
C ARG A 99 3.23 -11.50 7.84
N ASN A 100 3.35 -10.81 8.97
CA ASN A 100 4.54 -10.04 9.27
C ASN A 100 4.75 -8.79 8.43
N LEU A 101 3.69 -8.27 7.86
CA LEU A 101 3.79 -6.98 7.20
C LEU A 101 3.51 -5.92 8.25
N THR A 102 4.11 -4.77 8.09
CA THR A 102 3.92 -3.68 9.03
C THR A 102 2.83 -2.78 8.49
N VAL A 103 1.67 -2.82 9.10
CA VAL A 103 0.53 -2.04 8.66
C VAL A 103 -0.16 -1.36 9.82
N THR A 104 -0.82 -0.27 9.55
CA THR A 104 -1.63 0.41 10.56
C THR A 104 -2.88 0.96 9.89
N ILE A 105 -3.89 1.24 10.69
CA ILE A 105 -5.09 1.88 10.18
C ILE A 105 -5.05 3.30 10.69
N GLU A 106 -5.04 4.24 9.77
CA GLU A 106 -4.92 5.66 10.13
C GLU A 106 -6.13 6.47 9.75
#